data_558cd9430e49efc640e0fe22712c84cb
#
_entry.id   558cd9430e49efc640e0fe22712c84cb
#
_cell.length_a   1.000
_cell.length_b   1.000
_cell.length_c   1.000
_cell.angle_alpha   90.00
_cell.angle_beta   90.00
_cell.angle_gamma   90.00
#
_symmetry.space_group_name_H-M   'P 1'
#
loop_
_entity.id
_entity.type
_entity.pdbx_description
1 polymer ?
#
loop_
_entity_poly.entity_id
_entity_poly.type
_entity_poly.pdbx_seq_one_letter_code
_entity_poly.pdbx_strand_id
1 'polypeptide(L)'
;MTMLKTRFAPSPTGNLHLGGARTALINYIVSKKSASSKFYLRIEDTDHERSKQEYTDNITNSLKWLGLNWDEEIQVQSKRLSRHQEVAKELLQKKRAFKCVCSEEKIARQRKIIRENKHSSKKICNDCKNDKDIQNKDEDFVVRL
;
A
#
# COMPACT_ATOMS: atom_id res chain seq x y z
N MET A 1 11.20 2.45 27.99
CA MET A 1 11.39 2.78 26.54
C MET A 1 10.16 2.34 25.76
N THR A 2 9.67 3.14 24.84
CA THR A 2 8.46 2.85 24.06
C THR A 2 8.74 1.72 23.07
N MET A 3 7.86 0.71 23.00
CA MET A 3 7.92 -0.36 21.99
C MET A 3 7.67 0.23 20.61
N LEU A 4 8.61 0.09 19.70
CA LEU A 4 8.49 0.52 18.32
C LEU A 4 8.21 -0.68 17.41
N LYS A 5 7.30 -0.49 16.45
CA LYS A 5 7.04 -1.44 15.36
C LYS A 5 7.44 -0.77 14.05
N THR A 6 8.50 -1.24 13.44
CA THR A 6 8.94 -0.77 12.12
C THR A 6 8.63 -1.81 11.06
N ARG A 7 8.59 -1.39 9.79
CA ARG A 7 8.26 -2.30 8.69
C ARG A 7 9.00 -1.88 7.41
N PHE A 8 9.55 -2.87 6.73
CA PHE A 8 9.89 -2.77 5.32
C PHE A 8 8.79 -3.43 4.49
N ALA A 9 8.31 -2.77 3.44
CA ALA A 9 7.16 -3.23 2.67
C ALA A 9 7.41 -3.09 1.16
N PRO A 10 8.30 -3.95 0.59
CA PRO A 10 8.62 -3.91 -0.83
C PRO A 10 7.53 -4.54 -1.69
N SER A 11 7.37 -4.01 -2.92
CA SER A 11 6.61 -4.71 -3.97
C SER A 11 7.56 -5.64 -4.75
N PRO A 12 7.19 -6.92 -4.97
CA PRO A 12 8.04 -7.91 -5.62
C PRO A 12 7.94 -7.79 -7.16
N THR A 13 8.19 -6.57 -7.69
CA THR A 13 8.15 -6.24 -9.13
C THR A 13 9.55 -6.19 -9.75
N GLY A 14 10.57 -6.56 -9.00
CA GLY A 14 11.98 -6.60 -9.37
C GLY A 14 12.85 -7.01 -8.19
N ASN A 15 14.15 -7.18 -8.46
CA ASN A 15 15.14 -7.52 -7.43
C ASN A 15 15.32 -6.41 -6.40
N LEU A 16 15.75 -6.78 -5.20
CA LEU A 16 16.10 -5.79 -4.17
C LEU A 16 17.27 -4.93 -4.66
N HIS A 17 17.04 -3.63 -4.75
CA HIS A 17 18.07 -2.66 -5.12
C HIS A 17 18.56 -1.88 -3.88
N LEU A 18 19.65 -1.15 -4.05
CA LEU A 18 20.32 -0.41 -2.95
C LEU A 18 19.36 0.53 -2.18
N GLY A 19 18.44 1.20 -2.88
CA GLY A 19 17.44 2.08 -2.25
C GLY A 19 16.50 1.31 -1.32
N GLY A 20 16.02 0.12 -1.74
CA GLY A 20 15.22 -0.78 -0.92
C GLY A 20 16.01 -1.30 0.29
N ALA A 21 17.24 -1.76 0.07
CA ALA A 21 18.14 -2.24 1.13
C ALA A 21 18.41 -1.15 2.18
N ARG A 22 18.67 0.09 1.76
CA ARG A 22 18.83 1.26 2.66
C ARG A 22 17.57 1.50 3.49
N THR A 23 16.39 1.45 2.88
CA THR A 23 15.13 1.64 3.61
C THR A 23 14.92 0.54 4.65
N ALA A 24 15.18 -0.71 4.29
CA ALA A 24 15.12 -1.84 5.21
C ALA A 24 16.10 -1.67 6.38
N LEU A 25 17.35 -1.31 6.09
CA LEU A 25 18.40 -1.09 7.09
C LEU A 25 18.02 -0.01 8.11
N ILE A 26 17.50 1.13 7.67
CA ILE A 26 17.08 2.21 8.55
C ILE A 26 15.95 1.75 9.49
N ASN A 27 14.94 1.05 8.94
CA ASN A 27 13.84 0.50 9.75
C ASN A 27 14.34 -0.55 10.75
N TYR A 28 15.28 -1.41 10.33
CA TYR A 28 15.91 -2.40 11.18
C TYR A 28 16.69 -1.75 12.34
N ILE A 29 17.55 -0.77 12.06
CA ILE A 29 18.32 -0.05 13.09
C ILE A 29 17.38 0.62 14.10
N VAL A 30 16.31 1.26 13.62
CA VAL A 30 15.34 1.90 14.51
C VAL A 30 14.65 0.87 15.41
N SER A 31 14.33 -0.33 14.89
CA SER A 31 13.75 -1.40 15.72
C SER A 31 14.72 -1.94 16.78
N LYS A 32 16.02 -1.86 16.55
CA LYS A 32 17.02 -2.37 17.53
C LYS A 32 17.32 -1.40 18.66
N LYS A 33 16.72 -0.19 18.69
CA LYS A 33 16.90 0.76 19.80
C LYS A 33 16.26 0.31 21.12
N SER A 34 15.36 -0.65 21.08
CA SER A 34 14.74 -1.23 22.28
C SER A 34 14.51 -2.72 22.08
N ALA A 35 14.79 -3.52 23.11
CA ALA A 35 14.62 -4.97 23.08
C ALA A 35 13.16 -5.42 22.83
N SER A 36 12.18 -4.59 23.20
CA SER A 36 10.76 -4.85 22.97
C SER A 36 10.26 -4.46 21.57
N SER A 37 11.09 -3.75 20.79
CA SER A 37 10.72 -3.30 19.44
C SER A 37 10.84 -4.41 18.42
N LYS A 38 10.05 -4.32 17.33
CA LYS A 38 10.01 -5.34 16.29
C LYS A 38 10.17 -4.73 14.90
N PHE A 39 10.85 -5.48 14.03
CA PHE A 39 10.98 -5.19 12.61
C PHE A 39 10.17 -6.19 11.79
N TYR A 40 9.24 -5.73 10.98
CA TYR A 40 8.35 -6.56 10.17
C TYR A 40 8.71 -6.49 8.68
N LEU A 41 8.42 -7.57 7.97
CA LEU A 41 8.47 -7.63 6.51
C LEU A 41 7.06 -7.85 5.96
N ARG A 42 6.63 -6.99 5.02
CA ARG A 42 5.40 -7.17 4.26
C ARG A 42 5.69 -7.13 2.76
N ILE A 43 5.27 -8.15 2.05
CA ILE A 43 5.32 -8.18 0.58
C ILE A 43 4.05 -7.54 0.04
N GLU A 44 4.19 -6.48 -0.76
CA GLU A 44 3.09 -5.75 -1.39
C GLU A 44 2.92 -6.21 -2.85
N ASP A 45 2.29 -7.35 -3.02
CA ASP A 45 2.08 -8.06 -4.28
C ASP A 45 0.75 -7.73 -4.96
N THR A 46 0.28 -6.49 -4.81
CA THR A 46 -1.00 -6.03 -5.37
C THR A 46 -0.97 -5.80 -6.88
N ASP A 47 0.20 -5.64 -7.47
CA ASP A 47 0.39 -5.57 -8.92
C ASP A 47 0.61 -6.99 -9.45
N HIS A 48 -0.48 -7.67 -9.79
CA HIS A 48 -0.45 -9.08 -10.21
C HIS A 48 0.30 -9.33 -11.51
N GLU A 49 0.41 -8.34 -12.40
CA GLU A 49 1.11 -8.48 -13.69
C GLU A 49 2.63 -8.47 -13.49
N ARG A 50 3.15 -7.62 -12.59
CA ARG A 50 4.57 -7.45 -12.37
C ARG A 50 5.12 -8.18 -11.16
N SER A 51 4.26 -8.59 -10.22
CA SER A 51 4.69 -9.33 -9.03
C SER A 51 5.02 -10.78 -9.37
N LYS A 52 6.22 -11.23 -8.97
CA LYS A 52 6.68 -12.58 -9.20
C LYS A 52 7.27 -13.19 -7.94
N GLN A 53 7.11 -14.52 -7.79
CA GLN A 53 7.69 -15.25 -6.65
C GLN A 53 9.22 -15.14 -6.62
N GLU A 54 9.88 -15.20 -7.76
CA GLU A 54 11.34 -15.04 -7.88
C GLU A 54 11.86 -13.74 -7.25
N TYR A 55 11.11 -12.63 -7.37
CA TYR A 55 11.47 -11.36 -6.75
C TYR A 55 11.21 -11.36 -5.24
N THR A 56 10.15 -12.03 -4.78
CA THR A 56 9.91 -12.23 -3.35
C THR A 56 11.07 -13.01 -2.73
N ASP A 57 11.53 -14.08 -3.38
CA ASP A 57 12.65 -14.91 -2.93
C ASP A 57 13.95 -14.11 -2.95
N ASN A 58 14.21 -13.34 -4.01
CA ASN A 58 15.37 -12.44 -4.08
C ASN A 58 15.39 -11.43 -2.94
N ILE A 59 14.26 -10.75 -2.67
CA ILE A 59 14.14 -9.75 -1.59
C ILE A 59 14.44 -10.41 -0.25
N THR A 60 13.83 -11.55 0.05
CA THR A 60 13.98 -12.23 1.34
C THR A 60 15.38 -12.76 1.55
N ASN A 61 15.97 -13.37 0.52
CA ASN A 61 17.35 -13.89 0.57
C ASN A 61 18.37 -12.75 0.70
N SER A 62 18.18 -11.66 -0.04
CA SER A 62 19.05 -10.48 0.05
C SER A 62 19.00 -9.82 1.44
N LEU A 63 17.82 -9.71 2.05
CA LEU A 63 17.68 -9.18 3.41
C LEU A 63 18.38 -10.09 4.44
N LYS A 64 18.22 -11.41 4.33
CA LYS A 64 18.93 -12.38 5.18
C LYS A 64 20.45 -12.28 5.01
N TRP A 65 20.92 -12.18 3.78
CA TRP A 65 22.35 -12.02 3.49
C TRP A 65 22.94 -10.74 4.10
N LEU A 66 22.15 -9.65 4.11
CA LEU A 66 22.52 -8.41 4.77
C LEU A 66 22.39 -8.46 6.32
N GLY A 67 21.95 -9.58 6.89
CA GLY A 67 21.71 -9.69 8.34
C GLY A 67 20.46 -8.96 8.83
N LEU A 68 19.57 -8.51 7.94
CA LEU A 68 18.35 -7.77 8.26
C LEU A 68 17.17 -8.74 8.50
N ASN A 69 17.28 -9.54 9.56
CA ASN A 69 16.25 -10.51 9.92
C ASN A 69 15.03 -9.78 10.53
N TRP A 70 13.85 -10.18 10.09
CA TRP A 70 12.57 -9.65 10.58
C TRP A 70 11.98 -10.55 11.67
N ASP A 71 11.11 -9.95 12.46
CA ASP A 71 10.36 -10.65 13.49
C ASP A 71 9.02 -11.12 12.93
N GLU A 72 8.55 -12.29 13.37
CA GLU A 72 7.28 -12.93 12.99
C GLU A 72 7.23 -13.37 11.50
N GLU A 73 6.08 -13.88 11.08
CA GLU A 73 5.87 -14.33 9.70
C GLU A 73 5.76 -13.16 8.72
N ILE A 74 6.21 -13.42 7.48
CA ILE A 74 6.07 -12.46 6.39
C ILE A 74 4.59 -12.23 6.10
N GLN A 75 4.18 -10.97 6.14
CA GLN A 75 2.84 -10.59 5.71
C GLN A 75 2.81 -10.45 4.18
N VAL A 76 1.92 -11.18 3.51
CA VAL A 76 1.69 -11.05 2.06
C VAL A 76 0.36 -10.34 1.85
N GLN A 77 0.36 -9.23 1.13
CA GLN A 77 -0.80 -8.33 1.06
C GLN A 77 -1.99 -8.99 0.33
N SER A 78 -1.75 -9.72 -0.75
CA SER A 78 -2.80 -10.44 -1.49
C SER A 78 -3.56 -11.47 -0.62
N LYS A 79 -2.87 -12.10 0.33
CA LYS A 79 -3.48 -13.06 1.27
C LYS A 79 -4.46 -12.42 2.26
N ARG A 80 -4.55 -11.10 2.30
CA ARG A 80 -5.43 -10.34 3.20
C ARG A 80 -6.54 -9.59 2.47
N LEU A 81 -6.83 -9.96 1.23
CA LEU A 81 -7.81 -9.29 0.38
C LEU A 81 -9.19 -9.23 1.02
N SER A 82 -9.67 -10.33 1.61
CA SER A 82 -10.97 -10.37 2.31
C SER A 82 -11.06 -9.30 3.41
N ARG A 83 -10.00 -9.18 4.23
CA ARG A 83 -9.94 -8.15 5.27
C ARG A 83 -9.93 -6.73 4.70
N HIS A 84 -9.21 -6.51 3.59
CA HIS A 84 -9.21 -5.20 2.92
C HIS A 84 -10.62 -4.86 2.39
N GLN A 85 -11.34 -5.83 1.81
CA GLN A 85 -12.71 -5.65 1.34
C GLN A 85 -13.69 -5.34 2.48
N GLU A 86 -13.58 -6.03 3.62
CA GLU A 86 -14.38 -5.74 4.82
C GLU A 86 -14.18 -4.30 5.28
N VAL A 87 -12.93 -3.89 5.45
CA VAL A 87 -12.60 -2.52 5.88
C VAL A 87 -13.07 -1.49 4.87
N ALA A 88 -12.95 -1.76 3.57
CA ALA A 88 -13.45 -0.87 2.52
C ALA A 88 -14.98 -0.69 2.61
N LYS A 89 -15.74 -1.79 2.87
CA LYS A 89 -17.17 -1.73 3.11
C LYS A 89 -17.52 -0.91 4.35
N GLU A 90 -16.80 -1.12 5.47
CA GLU A 90 -16.99 -0.34 6.68
C GLU A 90 -16.76 1.17 6.43
N LEU A 91 -15.73 1.52 5.67
CA LEU A 91 -15.43 2.92 5.36
C LEU A 91 -16.50 3.58 4.49
N LEU A 92 -17.06 2.83 3.53
CA LEU A 92 -18.21 3.28 2.73
C LEU A 92 -19.43 3.53 3.61
N GLN A 93 -19.78 2.58 4.51
CA GLN A 93 -20.92 2.74 5.44
C GLN A 93 -20.75 3.95 6.36
N LYS A 94 -19.53 4.18 6.84
CA LYS A 94 -19.18 5.34 7.69
C LYS A 94 -19.01 6.64 6.90
N LYS A 95 -19.26 6.65 5.59
CA LYS A 95 -19.07 7.79 4.67
C LYS A 95 -17.66 8.40 4.72
N ARG A 96 -16.65 7.57 5.07
CA ARG A 96 -15.23 7.93 5.08
C ARG A 96 -14.53 7.55 3.79
N ALA A 97 -15.18 6.77 2.95
CA ALA A 97 -14.82 6.43 1.59
C ALA A 97 -16.01 6.64 0.67
N PHE A 98 -15.77 6.66 -0.63
CA PHE A 98 -16.80 6.80 -1.64
C PHE A 98 -16.52 5.91 -2.86
N LYS A 99 -17.58 5.57 -3.61
CA LYS A 99 -17.51 4.80 -4.85
C LYS A 99 -17.14 5.73 -6.00
N CYS A 100 -16.24 5.29 -6.88
CA CYS A 100 -15.77 6.05 -8.04
C CYS A 100 -15.80 5.18 -9.29
N VAL A 101 -16.42 5.67 -10.35
CA VAL A 101 -16.55 5.03 -11.67
C VAL A 101 -15.71 5.73 -12.76
N CYS A 102 -14.78 6.60 -12.37
CA CYS A 102 -13.93 7.32 -13.32
C CYS A 102 -12.94 6.36 -14.01
N SER A 103 -12.81 6.48 -15.34
CA SER A 103 -11.77 5.81 -16.10
C SER A 103 -10.37 6.31 -15.69
N GLU A 104 -9.34 5.51 -15.96
CA GLU A 104 -7.94 5.89 -15.69
C GLU A 104 -7.54 7.17 -16.43
N GLU A 105 -8.01 7.33 -17.67
CA GLU A 105 -7.77 8.53 -18.47
C GLU A 105 -8.37 9.79 -17.81
N LYS A 106 -9.61 9.71 -17.30
CA LYS A 106 -10.25 10.82 -16.59
C LYS A 106 -9.45 11.19 -15.35
N ILE A 107 -8.97 10.18 -14.61
CA ILE A 107 -8.15 10.38 -13.41
C ILE A 107 -6.79 10.99 -13.75
N ALA A 108 -6.14 10.50 -14.80
CA ALA A 108 -4.86 11.04 -15.26
C ALA A 108 -4.99 12.52 -15.66
N ARG A 109 -6.04 12.87 -16.38
CA ARG A 109 -6.38 14.25 -16.75
C ARG A 109 -6.60 15.14 -15.53
N GLN A 110 -7.38 14.69 -14.55
CA GLN A 110 -7.61 15.42 -13.30
C GLN A 110 -6.30 15.63 -12.51
N ARG A 111 -5.44 14.61 -12.44
CA ARG A 111 -4.12 14.71 -11.78
C ARG A 111 -3.22 15.75 -12.46
N LYS A 112 -3.23 15.82 -13.80
CA LYS A 112 -2.48 16.82 -14.56
C LYS A 112 -2.94 18.25 -14.22
N ILE A 113 -4.24 18.51 -14.28
CA ILE A 113 -4.84 19.81 -13.93
C ILE A 113 -4.51 20.21 -12.49
N ILE A 114 -4.57 19.28 -11.54
CA ILE A 114 -4.26 19.52 -10.13
C ILE A 114 -2.79 19.92 -9.96
N ARG A 115 -1.85 19.26 -10.66
CA ARG A 115 -0.43 19.62 -10.62
C ARG A 115 -0.17 21.02 -11.20
N GLU A 116 -0.76 21.31 -12.35
CA GLU A 116 -0.58 22.60 -13.05
C GLU A 116 -1.12 23.77 -12.21
N ASN A 117 -2.25 23.56 -11.52
CA ASN A 117 -2.89 24.59 -10.71
C ASN A 117 -2.50 24.56 -9.23
N LYS A 118 -1.54 23.74 -8.81
CA LYS A 118 -1.12 23.55 -7.40
C LYS A 118 -2.28 23.29 -6.44
N HIS A 119 -3.36 22.65 -6.91
CA HIS A 119 -4.50 22.32 -6.09
C HIS A 119 -4.25 21.04 -5.25
N SER A 120 -5.02 20.88 -4.17
CA SER A 120 -4.98 19.65 -3.36
C SER A 120 -5.54 18.45 -4.14
N SER A 121 -4.87 17.31 -4.02
CA SER A 121 -5.32 16.03 -4.59
C SER A 121 -6.69 15.54 -4.06
N LYS A 122 -7.19 16.13 -2.97
CA LYS A 122 -8.54 15.86 -2.41
C LYS A 122 -9.68 16.20 -3.36
N LYS A 123 -9.41 16.90 -4.45
CA LYS A 123 -10.42 17.24 -5.48
C LYS A 123 -10.59 16.17 -6.57
N ILE A 124 -9.77 15.09 -6.56
CA ILE A 124 -9.92 14.01 -7.54
C ILE A 124 -11.25 13.28 -7.29
N CYS A 125 -12.03 13.12 -8.35
CA CYS A 125 -13.32 12.42 -8.35
C CYS A 125 -14.39 13.00 -7.41
N ASN A 126 -14.36 14.30 -7.10
CA ASN A 126 -15.41 14.94 -6.30
C ASN A 126 -16.80 14.76 -6.88
N ASP A 127 -16.93 14.73 -8.22
CA ASP A 127 -18.21 14.48 -8.88
C ASP A 127 -18.80 13.14 -8.45
N CYS A 128 -17.98 12.07 -8.46
CA CYS A 128 -18.42 10.74 -8.01
C CYS A 128 -18.82 10.73 -6.53
N LYS A 129 -18.11 11.48 -5.68
CA LYS A 129 -18.38 11.53 -4.24
C LYS A 129 -19.75 12.10 -3.95
N ASN A 130 -20.19 13.08 -4.75
CA ASN A 130 -21.45 13.82 -4.54
C ASN A 130 -22.63 13.24 -5.32
N ASP A 131 -22.37 12.31 -6.24
CA ASP A 131 -23.37 11.68 -7.10
C ASP A 131 -24.02 10.50 -6.38
N LYS A 132 -25.33 10.63 -6.07
CA LYS A 132 -26.09 9.60 -5.34
C LYS A 132 -26.25 8.32 -6.15
N ASP A 133 -26.38 8.40 -7.45
CA ASP A 133 -26.57 7.23 -8.31
C ASP A 133 -25.29 6.40 -8.34
N ILE A 134 -24.13 7.06 -8.38
CA ILE A 134 -22.83 6.39 -8.28
C ILE A 134 -22.65 5.77 -6.88
N GLN A 135 -23.03 6.45 -5.82
CA GLN A 135 -22.87 5.94 -4.46
C GLN A 135 -23.80 4.73 -4.18
N ASN A 136 -24.91 4.60 -4.91
CA ASN A 136 -25.82 3.48 -4.80
C ASN A 136 -25.49 2.29 -5.74
N LYS A 137 -24.50 2.41 -6.62
CA LYS A 137 -24.06 1.28 -7.48
C LYS A 137 -23.52 0.13 -6.67
N ASP A 138 -23.80 -1.09 -7.10
CA ASP A 138 -23.30 -2.32 -6.46
C ASP A 138 -22.12 -2.97 -7.21
N GLU A 139 -21.91 -2.59 -8.46
CA GLU A 139 -20.87 -3.14 -9.34
C GLU A 139 -20.10 -2.03 -10.07
N ASP A 140 -18.94 -2.37 -10.63
CA ASP A 140 -18.11 -1.52 -11.48
C ASP A 140 -17.65 -0.21 -10.84
N PHE A 141 -17.17 -0.26 -9.61
CA PHE A 141 -16.61 0.91 -8.95
C PHE A 141 -15.28 0.61 -8.24
N VAL A 142 -14.52 1.67 -8.03
CA VAL A 142 -13.32 1.66 -7.17
C VAL A 142 -13.64 2.44 -5.89
N VAL A 143 -13.22 1.89 -4.73
CA VAL A 143 -13.35 2.60 -3.44
C VAL A 143 -12.21 3.60 -3.28
N ARG A 144 -12.56 4.85 -2.97
CA ARG A 144 -11.61 5.94 -2.69
C ARG A 144 -11.85 6.55 -1.30
N LEU A 145 -10.75 7.01 -0.69
CA LEU A 145 -10.73 7.72 0.60
C LEU A 145 -10.82 9.23 0.42
#